data_30753a1875de7d80d2c7665c48abed30
#
_entry.id   30753a1875de7d80d2c7665c48abed30
#
_cell.length_a   1.000
_cell.length_b   1.000
_cell.length_c   1.000
_cell.angle_alpha   90.00
_cell.angle_beta   90.00
_cell.angle_gamma   90.00
#
_symmetry.space_group_name_H-M   'P 1'
#
loop_
_entity.id
_entity.type
_entity.pdbx_description
1 polymer ?
#
loop_
_entity_poly.entity_id
_entity_poly.type
_entity_poly.pdbx_seq_one_letter_code
_entity_poly.pdbx_strand_id
1 'polypeptide(L)'
;MKQYILPVATVIAYSLIPNHFHLLIRTKSETEISELISSQKKQQNTSDFIMQQFSNWFNSYAKAYNKMYNRKGTLFMDFVKRNKAETDDDITSFIFYIHKNAVHHGLCKQIVEWKYDSYSSVISAKQTSLGRTFHINWFGSKEQFIKLHLQSVGLKQKDL
;
A
#
# COMPACT_ATOMS: atom_id res chain seq x y z
N MET A 1 -2.21 2.01 10.63
CA MET A 1 -1.07 2.23 9.71
C MET A 1 0.00 3.14 10.31
N LYS A 2 -0.31 4.36 10.78
CA LYS A 2 0.70 5.32 11.33
C LYS A 2 1.61 4.71 12.41
N GLN A 3 1.05 3.93 13.34
CA GLN A 3 1.77 3.36 14.47
C GLN A 3 2.69 2.19 14.09
N TYR A 4 2.29 1.37 13.12
CA TYR A 4 2.96 0.10 12.81
C TYR A 4 3.74 0.13 11.49
N ILE A 5 3.14 0.67 10.42
CA ILE A 5 3.70 0.56 9.07
C ILE A 5 4.63 1.73 8.76
N LEU A 6 4.22 2.98 9.03
CA LEU A 6 5.04 4.14 8.68
C LEU A 6 6.42 4.19 9.39
N PRO A 7 6.61 3.62 10.59
CA PRO A 7 7.94 3.51 11.17
C PRO A 7 8.90 2.61 10.38
N VAL A 8 8.39 1.58 9.68
CA VAL A 8 9.21 0.57 8.99
C VAL A 8 9.13 0.64 7.47
N ALA A 9 8.17 1.39 6.90
CA ALA A 9 7.98 1.47 5.46
C ALA A 9 7.33 2.78 5.03
N THR A 10 7.62 3.20 3.79
CA THR A 10 6.88 4.23 3.07
C THR A 10 5.79 3.56 2.24
N VAL A 11 4.56 4.01 2.36
CA VAL A 11 3.45 3.55 1.51
C VAL A 11 3.51 4.30 0.19
N ILE A 12 3.67 3.55 -0.90
CA ILE A 12 3.71 4.09 -2.27
C ILE A 12 2.30 4.14 -2.84
N ALA A 13 1.62 2.99 -2.94
CA ALA A 13 0.27 2.91 -3.46
C ALA A 13 -0.58 1.96 -2.64
N TYR A 14 -1.90 2.19 -2.62
CA TYR A 14 -2.88 1.26 -2.06
C TYR A 14 -4.21 1.34 -2.78
N SER A 15 -4.96 0.24 -2.71
CA SER A 15 -6.38 0.16 -3.06
C SER A 15 -7.08 -0.76 -2.08
N LEU A 16 -8.21 -0.30 -1.55
CA LEU A 16 -9.08 -1.06 -0.65
C LEU A 16 -10.38 -1.33 -1.38
N ILE A 17 -10.71 -2.60 -1.61
CA ILE A 17 -11.98 -3.02 -2.15
C ILE A 17 -12.70 -3.96 -1.16
N PRO A 18 -13.98 -4.26 -1.32
CA PRO A 18 -14.77 -4.91 -0.27
C PRO A 18 -14.22 -6.23 0.26
N ASN A 19 -13.54 -7.03 -0.54
CA ASN A 19 -13.08 -8.38 -0.19
C ASN A 19 -11.56 -8.54 -0.13
N HIS A 20 -10.78 -7.59 -0.62
CA HIS A 20 -9.32 -7.60 -0.51
C HIS A 20 -8.71 -6.19 -0.61
N PHE A 21 -7.41 -6.10 -0.40
CA PHE A 21 -6.67 -4.86 -0.57
C PHE A 21 -5.31 -5.14 -1.23
N HIS A 22 -4.79 -4.13 -1.89
CA HIS A 22 -3.42 -4.10 -2.39
C HIS A 22 -2.65 -2.97 -1.73
N LEU A 23 -1.38 -3.22 -1.46
CA LEU A 23 -0.48 -2.27 -0.81
C LEU A 23 0.92 -2.40 -1.43
N LEU A 24 1.39 -1.35 -2.08
CA LEU A 24 2.78 -1.22 -2.50
C LEU A 24 3.54 -0.38 -1.47
N ILE A 25 4.60 -0.94 -0.94
CA ILE A 25 5.44 -0.28 0.06
C ILE A 25 6.90 -0.32 -0.37
N ARG A 26 7.68 0.62 0.15
CA ARG A 26 9.13 0.57 0.18
C ARG A 26 9.57 0.50 1.64
N THR A 27 10.21 -0.59 2.03
CA THR A 27 10.80 -0.71 3.38
C THR A 27 11.86 0.36 3.58
N LYS A 28 12.02 0.81 4.81
CA LYS A 28 13.15 1.63 5.20
C LYS A 28 14.45 0.86 5.12
N SER A 29 15.57 1.57 5.16
CA SER A 29 16.88 0.96 5.16
C SER A 29 17.07 0.06 6.39
N GLU A 30 17.96 -0.91 6.25
CA GLU A 30 18.30 -1.82 7.35
C GLU A 30 18.84 -1.06 8.56
N THR A 31 19.62 0.01 8.32
CA THR A 31 20.14 0.89 9.37
C THR A 31 19.02 1.56 10.17
N GLU A 32 18.06 2.23 9.48
CA GLU A 32 16.92 2.88 10.13
C GLU A 32 16.10 1.89 10.97
N ILE A 33 15.91 0.68 10.47
CA ILE A 33 15.14 -0.35 11.20
C ILE A 33 15.91 -0.90 12.38
N SER A 34 17.24 -1.10 12.26
CA SER A 34 18.11 -1.56 13.36
C SER A 34 18.14 -0.54 14.50
N GLU A 35 18.21 0.75 14.19
CA GLU A 35 18.10 1.83 15.17
C GLU A 35 16.75 1.81 15.91
N LEU A 36 15.65 1.57 15.15
CA LEU A 36 14.32 1.47 15.74
C LEU A 36 14.20 0.24 16.67
N ILE A 37 14.75 -0.92 16.30
CA ILE A 37 14.79 -2.13 17.11
C ILE A 37 15.56 -1.85 18.42
N SER A 38 16.75 -1.25 18.31
CA SER A 38 17.61 -0.93 19.43
C SER A 38 16.94 0.03 20.41
N SER A 39 16.26 1.06 19.90
CA SER A 39 15.50 2.01 20.71
C SER A 39 14.38 1.36 21.54
N GLN A 40 13.83 0.25 21.05
CA GLN A 40 12.80 -0.54 21.74
C GLN A 40 13.38 -1.65 22.62
N LYS A 41 14.72 -1.74 22.78
CA LYS A 41 15.42 -2.77 23.57
C LYS A 41 15.04 -4.20 23.15
N LYS A 42 14.79 -4.44 21.86
CA LYS A 42 14.46 -5.75 21.31
C LYS A 42 15.70 -6.42 20.74
N GLN A 43 15.70 -7.75 20.77
CA GLN A 43 16.68 -8.58 20.06
C GLN A 43 15.94 -9.33 18.94
N GLN A 44 15.94 -8.75 17.75
CA GLN A 44 15.22 -9.28 16.61
C GLN A 44 15.93 -8.83 15.33
N ASN A 45 15.93 -9.66 14.28
CA ASN A 45 16.45 -9.22 12.99
C ASN A 45 15.44 -8.28 12.31
N THR A 46 15.91 -7.50 11.34
CA THR A 46 15.12 -6.46 10.67
C THR A 46 13.92 -7.03 9.92
N SER A 47 14.06 -8.18 9.27
CA SER A 47 12.98 -8.84 8.54
C SER A 47 11.83 -9.26 9.47
N ASP A 48 12.17 -9.95 10.56
CA ASP A 48 11.18 -10.40 11.56
C ASP A 48 10.49 -9.21 12.23
N PHE A 49 11.25 -8.15 12.52
CA PHE A 49 10.68 -6.93 13.08
C PHE A 49 9.65 -6.29 12.14
N ILE A 50 9.97 -6.15 10.84
CA ILE A 50 9.05 -5.64 9.84
C ILE A 50 7.79 -6.53 9.80
N MET A 51 7.95 -7.85 9.71
CA MET A 51 6.83 -8.79 9.67
C MET A 51 5.95 -8.69 10.92
N GLN A 52 6.56 -8.51 12.09
CA GLN A 52 5.82 -8.30 13.34
C GLN A 52 5.01 -7.00 13.30
N GLN A 53 5.52 -5.92 12.70
CA GLN A 53 4.75 -4.67 12.57
C GLN A 53 3.52 -4.86 11.67
N PHE A 54 3.63 -5.61 10.57
CA PHE A 54 2.48 -5.94 9.74
C PHE A 54 1.46 -6.81 10.48
N SER A 55 1.90 -7.84 11.19
CA SER A 55 1.04 -8.69 12.00
C SER A 55 0.28 -7.87 13.05
N ASN A 56 0.97 -7.00 13.76
CA ASN A 56 0.38 -6.11 14.75
C ASN A 56 -0.66 -5.16 14.13
N TRP A 57 -0.37 -4.63 12.94
CA TRP A 57 -1.31 -3.78 12.21
C TRP A 57 -2.58 -4.53 11.82
N PHE A 58 -2.48 -5.71 11.23
CA PHE A 58 -3.64 -6.54 10.85
C PHE A 58 -4.46 -6.93 12.07
N ASN A 59 -3.82 -7.36 13.15
CA ASN A 59 -4.51 -7.72 14.39
C ASN A 59 -5.24 -6.51 15.01
N SER A 60 -4.60 -5.35 15.00
CA SER A 60 -5.21 -4.10 15.48
C SER A 60 -6.43 -3.71 14.63
N TYR A 61 -6.32 -3.82 13.32
CA TYR A 61 -7.43 -3.54 12.41
C TYR A 61 -8.58 -4.53 12.60
N ALA A 62 -8.30 -5.83 12.66
CA ALA A 62 -9.31 -6.86 12.87
C ALA A 62 -10.07 -6.67 14.20
N LYS A 63 -9.35 -6.33 15.28
CA LYS A 63 -9.96 -6.04 16.58
C LYS A 63 -10.89 -4.81 16.49
N ALA A 64 -10.44 -3.73 15.86
CA ALA A 64 -11.23 -2.51 15.70
C ALA A 64 -12.48 -2.75 14.85
N TYR A 65 -12.33 -3.47 13.73
CA TYR A 65 -13.44 -3.84 12.84
C TYR A 65 -14.47 -4.72 13.57
N ASN A 66 -14.02 -5.77 14.24
CA ASN A 66 -14.90 -6.68 14.97
C ASN A 66 -15.67 -5.94 16.08
N LYS A 67 -15.00 -5.01 16.79
CA LYS A 67 -15.66 -4.17 17.79
C LYS A 67 -16.72 -3.25 17.17
N MET A 68 -16.38 -2.60 16.03
CA MET A 68 -17.29 -1.66 15.35
C MET A 68 -18.55 -2.34 14.82
N TYR A 69 -18.41 -3.54 14.29
CA TYR A 69 -19.53 -4.27 13.65
C TYR A 69 -20.12 -5.40 14.54
N ASN A 70 -19.75 -5.42 15.82
CA ASN A 70 -20.18 -6.46 16.78
C ASN A 70 -19.97 -7.89 16.24
N ARG A 71 -18.81 -8.13 15.61
CA ARG A 71 -18.41 -9.42 15.05
C ARG A 71 -17.43 -10.16 15.96
N LYS A 72 -17.34 -11.48 15.79
CA LYS A 72 -16.33 -12.36 16.39
C LYS A 72 -15.63 -13.16 15.28
N GLY A 73 -14.45 -13.67 15.59
CA GLY A 73 -13.66 -14.51 14.67
C GLY A 73 -12.69 -13.75 13.79
N THR A 74 -12.05 -14.46 12.86
CA THR A 74 -11.05 -13.94 11.92
C THR A 74 -11.68 -12.98 10.93
N LEU A 75 -10.97 -11.90 10.63
CA LEU A 75 -11.34 -10.95 9.55
C LEU A 75 -10.61 -11.31 8.26
N PHE A 76 -9.33 -11.66 8.34
CA PHE A 76 -8.52 -12.08 7.20
C PHE A 76 -8.50 -13.60 7.15
N MET A 77 -8.99 -14.19 6.05
CA MET A 77 -9.15 -15.63 5.92
C MET A 77 -7.87 -16.30 5.42
N ASP A 78 -7.10 -15.59 4.60
CA ASP A 78 -5.87 -16.10 3.98
C ASP A 78 -4.63 -15.35 4.46
N PHE A 79 -3.48 -15.97 4.23
CA PHE A 79 -2.19 -15.30 4.43
C PHE A 79 -2.02 -14.15 3.41
N VAL A 80 -1.38 -13.09 3.86
CA VAL A 80 -1.03 -11.98 2.96
C VAL A 80 -0.02 -12.48 1.93
N LYS A 81 -0.42 -12.49 0.66
CA LYS A 81 0.47 -12.74 -0.46
C LYS A 81 1.44 -11.58 -0.61
N ARG A 82 2.68 -11.86 -0.98
CA ARG A 82 3.74 -10.86 -1.11
C ARG A 82 4.52 -11.11 -2.38
N ASN A 83 4.64 -10.08 -3.18
CA ASN A 83 5.49 -10.07 -4.37
C ASN A 83 6.51 -8.94 -4.23
N LYS A 84 7.73 -9.18 -4.67
CA LYS A 84 8.78 -8.18 -4.73
C LYS A 84 8.77 -7.54 -6.12
N ALA A 85 8.85 -6.21 -6.19
CA ALA A 85 9.17 -5.52 -7.41
C ALA A 85 10.68 -5.65 -7.65
N GLU A 86 11.07 -6.29 -8.73
CA GLU A 86 12.48 -6.54 -9.07
C GLU A 86 13.02 -5.46 -10.02
N THR A 87 12.14 -4.85 -10.80
CA THR A 87 12.47 -3.87 -11.84
C THR A 87 11.63 -2.61 -11.71
N ASP A 88 12.06 -1.54 -12.37
CA ASP A 88 11.30 -0.29 -12.50
C ASP A 88 9.97 -0.50 -13.22
N ASP A 89 9.94 -1.42 -14.18
CA ASP A 89 8.71 -1.79 -14.90
C ASP A 89 7.72 -2.50 -13.97
N ASP A 90 8.20 -3.34 -13.03
CA ASP A 90 7.33 -3.95 -12.03
C ASP A 90 6.71 -2.89 -11.12
N ILE A 91 7.51 -1.94 -10.63
CA ILE A 91 7.03 -0.85 -9.78
C ILE A 91 5.94 -0.05 -10.51
N THR A 92 6.20 0.33 -11.76
CA THR A 92 5.26 1.07 -12.59
C THR A 92 3.97 0.29 -12.82
N SER A 93 4.09 -0.98 -13.17
CA SER A 93 2.96 -1.89 -13.40
C SER A 93 2.13 -2.09 -12.13
N PHE A 94 2.77 -2.26 -10.98
CA PHE A 94 2.07 -2.40 -9.69
C PHE A 94 1.32 -1.12 -9.30
N ILE A 95 1.90 0.05 -9.53
CA ILE A 95 1.20 1.32 -9.28
C ILE A 95 -0.06 1.43 -10.14
N PHE A 96 0.04 1.15 -11.43
CA PHE A 96 -1.12 1.19 -12.33
C PHE A 96 -2.17 0.14 -11.97
N TYR A 97 -1.76 -1.09 -11.70
CA TYR A 97 -2.66 -2.17 -11.30
C TYR A 97 -3.43 -1.79 -10.02
N ILE A 98 -2.71 -1.33 -8.99
CA ILE A 98 -3.31 -0.96 -7.71
C ILE A 98 -4.34 0.17 -7.88
N HIS A 99 -4.00 1.21 -8.62
CA HIS A 99 -4.93 2.32 -8.83
C HIS A 99 -6.13 1.96 -9.73
N LYS A 100 -5.98 0.96 -10.60
CA LYS A 100 -7.08 0.47 -11.46
C LYS A 100 -7.86 -0.69 -10.85
N ASN A 101 -7.48 -1.18 -9.71
CA ASN A 101 -8.05 -2.36 -9.09
C ASN A 101 -9.58 -2.29 -8.97
N ALA A 102 -10.13 -1.18 -8.48
CA ALA A 102 -11.56 -0.98 -8.36
C ALA A 102 -12.29 -0.97 -9.72
N VAL A 103 -11.66 -0.42 -10.76
CA VAL A 103 -12.20 -0.43 -12.13
C VAL A 103 -12.19 -1.86 -12.69
N HIS A 104 -11.10 -2.61 -12.50
CA HIS A 104 -10.99 -4.01 -12.92
C HIS A 104 -12.07 -4.90 -12.28
N HIS A 105 -12.44 -4.62 -11.04
CA HIS A 105 -13.51 -5.33 -10.33
C HIS A 105 -14.91 -4.75 -10.59
N GLY A 106 -15.06 -3.80 -11.51
CA GLY A 106 -16.34 -3.22 -11.87
C GLY A 106 -17.03 -2.39 -10.77
N LEU A 107 -16.26 -1.95 -9.76
CA LEU A 107 -16.77 -1.15 -8.64
C LEU A 107 -16.97 0.33 -9.00
N CYS A 108 -16.29 0.79 -10.05
CA CYS A 108 -16.42 2.12 -10.63
C CYS A 108 -16.03 2.09 -12.10
N LYS A 109 -16.37 3.14 -12.85
CA LYS A 109 -16.03 3.26 -14.29
C LYS A 109 -14.68 3.94 -14.50
N GLN A 110 -14.28 4.83 -13.62
CA GLN A 110 -13.04 5.60 -13.70
C GLN A 110 -12.29 5.58 -12.37
N ILE A 111 -10.97 5.62 -12.43
CA ILE A 111 -10.09 5.58 -11.24
C ILE A 111 -10.46 6.69 -10.24
N VAL A 112 -10.77 7.89 -10.73
CA VAL A 112 -11.10 9.06 -9.89
C VAL A 112 -12.36 8.89 -9.05
N GLU A 113 -13.25 7.96 -9.40
CA GLU A 113 -14.50 7.70 -8.70
C GLU A 113 -14.29 6.86 -7.43
N TRP A 114 -13.16 6.12 -7.35
CA TRP A 114 -12.89 5.25 -6.22
C TRP A 114 -12.13 5.99 -5.11
N LYS A 115 -12.83 6.29 -4.03
CA LYS A 115 -12.28 7.08 -2.91
C LYS A 115 -11.37 6.31 -1.93
N TYR A 116 -11.29 5.00 -2.07
CA TYR A 116 -10.54 4.13 -1.16
C TYR A 116 -9.22 3.64 -1.75
N ASP A 117 -8.65 4.38 -2.69
CA ASP A 117 -7.31 4.17 -3.20
C ASP A 117 -6.41 5.40 -2.99
N SER A 118 -5.14 5.24 -3.36
CA SER A 118 -4.14 6.29 -3.22
C SER A 118 -4.07 7.26 -4.40
N TYR A 119 -4.71 6.99 -5.54
CA TYR A 119 -4.63 7.83 -6.73
C TYR A 119 -5.01 9.29 -6.45
N SER A 120 -6.20 9.48 -5.88
CA SER A 120 -6.69 10.82 -5.53
C SER A 120 -5.80 11.53 -4.50
N SER A 121 -5.15 10.79 -3.60
CA SER A 121 -4.20 11.36 -2.64
C SER A 121 -2.90 11.82 -3.30
N VAL A 122 -2.44 11.14 -4.35
CA VAL A 122 -1.26 11.55 -5.12
C VAL A 122 -1.50 12.87 -5.85
N ILE A 123 -2.63 13.01 -6.53
CA ILE A 123 -2.94 14.21 -7.33
C ILE A 123 -3.45 15.39 -6.50
N SER A 124 -3.87 15.18 -5.26
CA SER A 124 -4.38 16.19 -4.34
C SER A 124 -3.25 17.09 -3.80
N ALA A 125 -3.56 18.34 -3.46
CA ALA A 125 -2.67 19.22 -2.70
C ALA A 125 -2.76 19.00 -1.17
N LYS A 126 -3.71 18.18 -0.68
CA LYS A 126 -3.92 17.94 0.75
C LYS A 126 -2.72 17.20 1.35
N GLN A 127 -2.40 17.49 2.61
CA GLN A 127 -1.36 16.78 3.35
C GLN A 127 -1.66 15.28 3.42
N THR A 128 -0.64 14.45 3.20
CA THR A 128 -0.74 13.00 3.24
C THR A 128 0.54 12.38 3.79
N SER A 129 0.44 11.19 4.39
CA SER A 129 1.57 10.34 4.75
C SER A 129 1.99 9.38 3.61
N LEU A 130 1.34 9.47 2.46
CA LEU A 130 1.70 8.72 1.27
C LEU A 130 3.02 9.26 0.68
N GLY A 131 3.81 8.41 0.05
CA GLY A 131 5.02 8.78 -0.68
C GLY A 131 4.77 9.58 -1.96
N ARG A 132 4.05 10.74 -1.86
CA ARG A 132 3.72 11.57 -3.03
C ARG A 132 4.94 12.02 -3.80
N THR A 133 5.99 12.46 -3.12
CA THR A 133 7.25 12.87 -3.74
C THR A 133 7.86 11.74 -4.57
N PHE A 134 7.73 10.49 -4.13
CA PHE A 134 8.14 9.34 -4.91
C PHE A 134 7.43 9.31 -6.28
N HIS A 135 6.10 9.47 -6.31
CA HIS A 135 5.34 9.47 -7.58
C HIS A 135 5.76 10.59 -8.51
N ILE A 136 5.92 11.81 -7.98
CA ILE A 136 6.30 12.97 -8.81
C ILE A 136 7.69 12.75 -9.41
N ASN A 137 8.65 12.28 -8.63
CA ASN A 137 9.99 11.98 -9.12
C ASN A 137 10.00 10.81 -10.11
N TRP A 138 9.18 9.78 -9.85
CA TRP A 138 9.10 8.58 -10.68
C TRP A 138 8.50 8.85 -12.07
N PHE A 139 7.41 9.59 -12.11
CA PHE A 139 6.68 9.90 -13.34
C PHE A 139 7.10 11.24 -13.98
N GLY A 140 8.00 12.00 -13.36
CA GLY A 140 8.51 13.29 -13.82
C GLY A 140 7.62 14.47 -13.43
N SER A 141 6.31 14.34 -13.44
CA SER A 141 5.38 15.37 -12.96
C SER A 141 4.01 14.78 -12.60
N LYS A 142 3.17 15.58 -11.94
CA LYS A 142 1.78 15.23 -11.64
C LYS A 142 0.96 15.07 -12.94
N GLU A 143 1.17 15.91 -13.90
CA GLU A 143 0.49 15.90 -15.21
C GLU A 143 0.84 14.62 -15.97
N GLN A 144 2.10 14.24 -15.96
CA GLN A 144 2.58 13.01 -16.59
C GLN A 144 2.03 11.77 -15.85
N PHE A 145 1.99 11.78 -14.53
CA PHE A 145 1.35 10.73 -13.73
C PHE A 145 -0.11 10.53 -14.14
N ILE A 146 -0.90 11.61 -14.23
CA ILE A 146 -2.32 11.55 -14.65
C ILE A 146 -2.43 11.02 -16.08
N LYS A 147 -1.66 11.56 -17.02
CA LYS A 147 -1.67 11.17 -18.43
C LYS A 147 -1.41 9.67 -18.61
N LEU A 148 -0.38 9.14 -17.95
CA LEU A 148 0.00 7.73 -18.05
C LEU A 148 -1.07 6.81 -17.43
N HIS A 149 -1.71 7.21 -16.34
CA HIS A 149 -2.82 6.45 -15.76
C HIS A 149 -4.04 6.38 -16.68
N LEU A 150 -4.33 7.43 -17.43
CA LEU A 150 -5.41 7.44 -18.42
C LEU A 150 -5.08 6.58 -19.64
N GLN A 151 -3.81 6.54 -20.06
CA GLN A 151 -3.35 5.78 -21.22
C GLN A 151 -3.12 4.29 -20.94
N SER A 152 -2.86 3.90 -19.70
CA SER A 152 -2.54 2.52 -19.30
C SER A 152 -3.74 1.56 -19.39
N VAL A 153 -4.75 1.88 -20.20
CA VAL A 153 -5.88 1.00 -20.53
C VAL A 153 -5.35 -0.17 -21.35
N GLY A 154 -5.18 -1.34 -20.72
CA GLY A 154 -4.77 -2.58 -21.42
C GLY A 154 -3.47 -3.23 -20.93
N LEU A 155 -2.82 -2.74 -19.88
CA LEU A 155 -1.74 -3.50 -19.26
C LEU A 155 -2.29 -4.81 -18.70
N LYS A 156 -1.81 -5.94 -19.27
CA LYS A 156 -2.18 -7.28 -18.80
C LYS A 156 -1.83 -7.41 -17.32
N GLN A 157 -2.77 -7.97 -16.57
CA GLN A 157 -2.59 -8.40 -15.20
C GLN A 157 -1.36 -9.32 -15.15
N LYS A 158 -0.26 -8.90 -14.53
CA LYS A 158 0.71 -9.84 -13.99
C LYS A 158 0.03 -10.44 -12.77
N ASP A 159 -0.08 -11.76 -12.70
CA ASP A 159 -0.67 -12.47 -11.56
C ASP A 159 0.02 -12.01 -10.27
N LEU A 160 -0.71 -11.22 -9.47
CA LEU A 160 -0.29 -10.73 -8.16
C LEU A 160 -0.80 -11.66 -7.06
#